data_725488d797ebc6df615c81ddf18f0a2f
#
_entry.id   725488d797ebc6df615c81ddf18f0a2f
#
_cell.length_a   1.000
_cell.length_b   1.000
_cell.length_c   1.000
_cell.angle_alpha   90.00
_cell.angle_beta   90.00
_cell.angle_gamma   90.00
#
_symmetry.space_group_name_H-M   'P 1'
#
loop_
_entity.id
_entity.type
_entity.pdbx_description
1 polymer ?
#
loop_
_entity_poly.entity_id
_entity_poly.type
_entity_poly.pdbx_seq_one_letter_code
_entity_poly.pdbx_strand_id
1 'polypeptide(L)'
;MGEAARRAAAPEPGESEEGEEALRRALGDVAAYSRAILPDWRLRGYQLEPARSIAESVERELGRQFAVVFSRQAGKDELLAQVLAYLLTRYQRRGGSAVLAAPTFRPQAALSRDRLWDRLGTRLLGERPQARDGYAIRVGRASARFLSAAPGANARGQTADLLLVANEAQDIQPDVWDAVFDPMAASTNATTVFMGTVWSRDTLLARQIRYLEELEQRAGTRLVWRVPWELVARELPVYGERVRARVEQMGIDHPFIQTEYFLNELEGAGGLFPPHRLAQMRGDHPRRHRAEAGKRYALLLDVAGEEEAGTGPVASSAGERRDSTALTVVEVEESSGRGVEKNEGSPTRLLDFPTSRLPVYRVVDRMAWTGVRHTALHAQLVDLARDVWRASVVVVDATGVGAGLASFLAAALGERRGPGRAIAVVPFIFTAASKSALGWNFLGLIDAGRFKEYADDGDGLTRLFQEQLAATTYETPAGPGKPLRWSVPAARGHDDLVMSAALVATLDGIDWRSRTARGYEGSEVGSRRSGVAG
;
A
#
# COMPACT_ATOMS: atom_id res chain seq x y z
N MET A 1 58.88 7.08 -31.37
CA MET A 1 59.17 5.65 -31.15
C MET A 1 58.30 5.23 -30.00
N GLY A 2 57.30 4.37 -30.08
CA GLY A 2 56.79 3.52 -31.13
C GLY A 2 55.37 3.16 -30.72
N GLU A 3 54.49 3.37 -31.65
CA GLU A 3 53.06 3.08 -31.61
C GLU A 3 52.86 1.58 -31.82
N ALA A 4 52.56 0.85 -30.77
CA ALA A 4 52.13 -0.56 -30.88
C ALA A 4 50.60 -0.60 -30.84
N ALA A 5 49.98 -0.38 -32.00
CA ALA A 5 48.59 -0.68 -32.25
C ALA A 5 48.33 -2.19 -31.95
N ARG A 6 47.64 -2.51 -30.86
CA ARG A 6 47.05 -3.84 -30.66
C ARG A 6 45.93 -4.00 -31.67
N ARG A 7 46.24 -4.61 -32.81
CA ARG A 7 45.23 -5.23 -33.67
C ARG A 7 44.53 -6.31 -32.85
N ALA A 8 43.23 -6.08 -32.55
CA ALA A 8 42.37 -7.17 -32.11
C ALA A 8 42.34 -8.20 -33.26
N ALA A 9 42.85 -9.39 -32.99
CA ALA A 9 42.76 -10.51 -33.93
C ALA A 9 41.27 -10.76 -34.24
N ALA A 10 40.98 -10.96 -35.53
CA ALA A 10 39.65 -11.44 -35.93
C ALA A 10 39.47 -12.83 -35.34
N PRO A 11 38.25 -13.16 -34.80
CA PRO A 11 38.00 -14.48 -34.26
C PRO A 11 38.19 -15.55 -35.34
N GLU A 12 38.70 -16.70 -34.93
CA GLU A 12 38.88 -17.85 -35.85
C GLU A 12 37.53 -18.33 -36.40
N PRO A 13 37.46 -18.85 -37.65
CA PRO A 13 36.17 -19.25 -38.29
C PRO A 13 35.30 -20.19 -37.45
N GLY A 14 35.88 -21.09 -36.64
CA GLY A 14 35.15 -22.01 -35.76
C GLY A 14 34.51 -21.34 -34.54
N GLU A 15 35.15 -20.32 -33.97
CA GLU A 15 34.54 -19.59 -32.83
C GLU A 15 33.30 -18.77 -33.24
N SER A 16 33.20 -18.36 -34.51
CA SER A 16 32.02 -17.67 -35.03
C SER A 16 30.81 -18.60 -35.23
N GLU A 17 31.07 -19.83 -35.68
CA GLU A 17 30.00 -20.82 -35.91
C GLU A 17 29.41 -21.38 -34.59
N GLU A 18 30.23 -21.67 -33.60
CA GLU A 18 29.81 -22.08 -32.28
C GLU A 18 29.03 -20.99 -31.55
N GLY A 19 29.47 -19.74 -31.69
CA GLY A 19 28.80 -18.55 -31.15
C GLY A 19 27.42 -18.32 -31.79
N GLU A 20 27.30 -18.48 -33.11
CA GLU A 20 26.03 -18.37 -33.82
C GLU A 20 25.06 -19.50 -33.45
N GLU A 21 25.54 -20.72 -33.28
CA GLU A 21 24.71 -21.85 -32.88
C GLU A 21 24.24 -21.72 -31.41
N ALA A 22 25.09 -21.24 -30.51
CA ALA A 22 24.72 -20.92 -29.13
C ALA A 22 23.64 -19.82 -29.07
N LEU A 23 23.79 -18.78 -29.91
CA LEU A 23 22.78 -17.72 -30.02
C LEU A 23 21.47 -18.24 -30.60
N ARG A 24 21.49 -19.07 -31.64
CA ARG A 24 20.29 -19.70 -32.19
C ARG A 24 19.56 -20.54 -31.14
N ARG A 25 20.29 -21.31 -30.33
CA ARG A 25 19.72 -22.10 -29.22
C ARG A 25 19.14 -21.18 -28.14
N ALA A 26 19.82 -20.11 -27.78
CA ALA A 26 19.31 -19.13 -26.82
C ALA A 26 18.05 -18.41 -27.31
N LEU A 27 17.97 -18.11 -28.62
CA LEU A 27 16.79 -17.47 -29.23
C LEU A 27 15.64 -18.45 -29.54
N GLY A 28 15.76 -19.73 -29.25
CA GLY A 28 14.70 -20.73 -29.42
C GLY A 28 13.63 -20.67 -28.33
N ASP A 29 13.95 -20.13 -27.15
CA ASP A 29 13.03 -20.02 -26.00
C ASP A 29 13.51 -18.91 -25.07
N VAL A 30 12.59 -18.09 -24.56
CA VAL A 30 12.89 -17.00 -23.64
C VAL A 30 13.59 -17.49 -22.35
N ALA A 31 13.30 -18.70 -21.88
CA ALA A 31 13.98 -19.27 -20.73
C ALA A 31 15.42 -19.72 -21.06
N ALA A 32 15.68 -20.20 -22.29
CA ALA A 32 17.02 -20.46 -22.77
C ALA A 32 17.82 -19.17 -22.92
N TYR A 33 17.20 -18.12 -23.47
CA TYR A 33 17.76 -16.77 -23.54
C TYR A 33 18.16 -16.24 -22.16
N SER A 34 17.25 -16.29 -21.20
CA SER A 34 17.50 -15.86 -19.83
C SER A 34 18.73 -16.55 -19.20
N ARG A 35 18.83 -17.88 -19.36
CA ARG A 35 19.95 -18.66 -18.80
C ARG A 35 21.28 -18.39 -19.49
N ALA A 36 21.26 -18.28 -20.82
CA ALA A 36 22.49 -18.19 -21.62
C ALA A 36 23.02 -16.75 -21.70
N ILE A 37 22.13 -15.76 -21.81
CA ILE A 37 22.49 -14.37 -22.07
C ILE A 37 22.52 -13.53 -20.77
N LEU A 38 21.67 -13.86 -19.79
CA LEU A 38 21.51 -13.12 -18.55
C LEU A 38 21.71 -14.01 -17.31
N PRO A 39 22.84 -14.73 -17.17
CA PRO A 39 23.03 -15.73 -16.11
C PRO A 39 22.89 -15.16 -14.70
N ASP A 40 23.34 -13.91 -14.46
CA ASP A 40 23.27 -13.21 -13.18
C ASP A 40 21.83 -12.74 -12.85
N TRP A 41 20.96 -12.66 -13.86
CA TRP A 41 19.60 -12.16 -13.77
C TRP A 41 18.54 -13.19 -14.20
N ARG A 42 18.92 -14.45 -14.31
CA ARG A 42 18.04 -15.52 -14.84
C ARG A 42 16.66 -15.49 -14.22
N LEU A 43 15.64 -15.70 -15.06
CA LEU A 43 14.25 -15.83 -14.60
C LEU A 43 14.11 -16.99 -13.62
N ARG A 44 13.33 -16.76 -12.58
CA ARG A 44 12.96 -17.76 -11.57
C ARG A 44 11.87 -18.66 -12.09
N GLY A 45 11.68 -19.82 -11.46
CA GLY A 45 10.72 -20.83 -11.87
C GLY A 45 9.31 -20.28 -12.08
N TYR A 46 8.82 -19.48 -11.14
CA TYR A 46 7.49 -18.88 -11.23
C TYR A 46 7.35 -17.79 -12.33
N GLN A 47 8.45 -17.28 -12.88
CA GLN A 47 8.46 -16.32 -13.99
C GLN A 47 8.50 -16.99 -15.36
N LEU A 48 8.93 -18.28 -15.45
CA LEU A 48 9.19 -18.93 -16.73
C LEU A 48 7.92 -19.17 -17.55
N GLU A 49 6.86 -19.65 -16.92
CA GLU A 49 5.61 -19.97 -17.63
C GLU A 49 4.96 -18.72 -18.24
N PRO A 50 4.72 -17.62 -17.49
CA PRO A 50 4.18 -16.40 -18.10
C PRO A 50 5.10 -15.82 -19.18
N ALA A 51 6.44 -15.85 -18.99
CA ALA A 51 7.38 -15.38 -20.00
C ALA A 51 7.26 -16.16 -21.32
N ARG A 52 7.19 -17.49 -21.24
CA ARG A 52 7.02 -18.37 -22.43
C ARG A 52 5.70 -18.13 -23.13
N SER A 53 4.61 -18.05 -22.39
CA SER A 53 3.27 -17.85 -22.96
C SER A 53 3.16 -16.52 -23.69
N ILE A 54 3.76 -15.47 -23.14
CA ILE A 54 3.82 -14.15 -23.80
C ILE A 54 4.67 -14.23 -25.06
N ALA A 55 5.88 -14.80 -24.99
CA ALA A 55 6.78 -14.93 -26.12
C ALA A 55 6.17 -15.79 -27.23
N GLU A 56 5.57 -16.95 -26.92
CA GLU A 56 4.88 -17.82 -27.86
C GLU A 56 3.71 -17.10 -28.56
N SER A 57 2.91 -16.34 -27.79
CA SER A 57 1.81 -15.57 -28.37
C SER A 57 2.28 -14.54 -29.40
N VAL A 58 3.40 -13.86 -29.12
CA VAL A 58 4.01 -12.91 -30.07
C VAL A 58 4.58 -13.65 -31.29
N GLU A 59 5.36 -14.73 -31.09
CA GLU A 59 6.02 -15.46 -32.16
C GLU A 59 5.06 -16.13 -33.14
N ARG A 60 3.92 -16.61 -32.62
CA ARG A 60 2.87 -17.27 -33.38
C ARG A 60 1.75 -16.34 -33.81
N GLU A 61 1.86 -15.04 -33.53
CA GLU A 61 0.90 -13.99 -33.88
C GLU A 61 -0.53 -14.31 -33.37
N LEU A 62 -0.62 -14.89 -32.14
CA LEU A 62 -1.90 -15.34 -31.59
C LEU A 62 -2.79 -14.22 -31.08
N GLY A 63 -2.26 -13.03 -30.85
CA GLY A 63 -3.02 -11.88 -30.33
C GLY A 63 -3.64 -12.11 -28.95
N ARG A 64 -3.07 -12.98 -28.15
CA ARG A 64 -3.62 -13.32 -26.82
C ARG A 64 -3.44 -12.14 -25.87
N GLN A 65 -4.37 -12.07 -24.92
CA GLN A 65 -4.27 -11.15 -23.80
C GLN A 65 -3.93 -11.94 -22.54
N PHE A 66 -3.11 -11.35 -21.67
CA PHE A 66 -2.62 -11.97 -20.43
C PHE A 66 -2.71 -11.02 -19.25
N ALA A 67 -3.01 -11.55 -18.07
CA ALA A 67 -2.84 -10.85 -16.81
C ALA A 67 -1.73 -11.52 -15.99
N VAL A 68 -0.73 -10.73 -15.59
CA VAL A 68 0.43 -11.20 -14.80
C VAL A 68 0.49 -10.41 -13.50
N VAL A 69 0.06 -11.06 -12.42
CA VAL A 69 -0.15 -10.45 -11.11
C VAL A 69 0.87 -11.02 -10.14
N PHE A 70 1.79 -10.18 -9.70
CA PHE A 70 2.86 -10.57 -8.79
C PHE A 70 2.74 -9.83 -7.47
N SER A 71 3.06 -10.53 -6.39
CA SER A 71 3.24 -9.89 -5.10
C SER A 71 4.35 -8.83 -5.17
N ARG A 72 4.30 -7.88 -4.26
CA ARG A 72 5.23 -6.73 -4.24
C ARG A 72 6.68 -7.19 -4.27
N GLN A 73 7.48 -6.58 -5.15
CA GLN A 73 8.91 -6.89 -5.37
C GLN A 73 9.23 -8.34 -5.74
N ALA A 74 8.29 -9.10 -6.27
CA ALA A 74 8.49 -10.47 -6.74
C ALA A 74 9.17 -10.56 -8.13
N GLY A 75 9.61 -9.45 -8.71
CA GLY A 75 10.36 -9.45 -9.97
C GLY A 75 9.51 -9.37 -11.24
N LYS A 76 8.33 -8.78 -11.16
CA LYS A 76 7.44 -8.49 -12.30
C LYS A 76 8.16 -7.70 -13.41
N ASP A 77 8.81 -6.59 -13.04
CA ASP A 77 9.52 -5.73 -14.00
C ASP A 77 10.76 -6.42 -14.61
N GLU A 78 11.37 -7.37 -13.89
CA GLU A 78 12.47 -8.17 -14.41
C GLU A 78 11.99 -9.14 -15.49
N LEU A 79 10.86 -9.82 -15.25
CA LEU A 79 10.20 -10.66 -16.25
C LEU A 79 9.94 -9.86 -17.52
N LEU A 80 9.32 -8.69 -17.39
CA LEU A 80 8.99 -7.83 -18.53
C LEU A 80 10.23 -7.37 -19.30
N ALA A 81 11.28 -6.93 -18.60
CA ALA A 81 12.53 -6.49 -19.23
C ALA A 81 13.18 -7.62 -20.02
N GLN A 82 13.17 -8.85 -19.51
CA GLN A 82 13.76 -10.00 -20.20
C GLN A 82 12.92 -10.47 -21.40
N VAL A 83 11.59 -10.47 -21.28
CA VAL A 83 10.69 -10.73 -22.42
C VAL A 83 10.93 -9.71 -23.54
N LEU A 84 10.99 -8.42 -23.19
CA LEU A 84 11.27 -7.36 -24.16
C LEU A 84 12.68 -7.49 -24.76
N ALA A 85 13.72 -7.77 -23.96
CA ALA A 85 15.08 -7.98 -24.45
C ALA A 85 15.14 -9.16 -25.42
N TYR A 86 14.50 -10.29 -25.09
CA TYR A 86 14.39 -11.45 -25.96
C TYR A 86 13.69 -11.10 -27.28
N LEU A 87 12.51 -10.47 -27.23
CA LEU A 87 11.76 -10.09 -28.43
C LEU A 87 12.52 -9.09 -29.32
N LEU A 88 13.12 -8.03 -28.76
CA LEU A 88 13.90 -7.08 -29.54
C LEU A 88 15.11 -7.75 -30.21
N THR A 89 15.79 -8.66 -29.52
CA THR A 89 16.92 -9.41 -30.09
C THR A 89 16.45 -10.34 -31.21
N ARG A 90 15.34 -11.05 -31.02
CA ARG A 90 14.80 -11.98 -32.01
C ARG A 90 14.27 -11.28 -33.27
N TYR A 91 13.64 -10.12 -33.09
CA TYR A 91 13.01 -9.35 -34.17
C TYR A 91 13.92 -8.24 -34.75
N GLN A 92 15.20 -8.14 -34.35
CA GLN A 92 16.12 -7.08 -34.78
C GLN A 92 16.23 -6.96 -36.31
N ARG A 93 16.12 -8.07 -37.05
CA ARG A 93 16.18 -8.08 -38.52
C ARG A 93 14.81 -7.90 -39.17
N ARG A 94 13.76 -8.55 -38.63
CA ARG A 94 12.38 -8.48 -39.16
C ARG A 94 11.73 -7.12 -38.85
N GLY A 95 11.98 -6.59 -37.69
CA GLY A 95 11.36 -5.37 -37.19
C GLY A 95 10.11 -5.68 -36.38
N GLY A 96 9.49 -4.63 -35.86
CA GLY A 96 8.30 -4.63 -35.04
C GLY A 96 8.45 -3.74 -33.80
N SER A 97 7.33 -3.33 -33.24
CA SER A 97 7.29 -2.41 -32.10
C SER A 97 6.57 -3.04 -30.91
N ALA A 98 7.16 -2.90 -29.73
CA ALA A 98 6.49 -3.08 -28.46
C ALA A 98 6.14 -1.69 -27.87
N VAL A 99 4.98 -1.59 -27.23
CA VAL A 99 4.56 -0.38 -26.52
C VAL A 99 4.28 -0.74 -25.06
N LEU A 100 4.90 -0.01 -24.13
CA LEU A 100 4.66 -0.12 -22.70
C LEU A 100 4.02 1.17 -22.21
N ALA A 101 2.83 1.05 -21.65
CA ALA A 101 2.12 2.10 -20.95
C ALA A 101 2.32 1.93 -19.43
N ALA A 102 2.68 3.01 -18.73
CA ALA A 102 2.71 3.06 -17.28
C ALA A 102 1.94 4.29 -16.78
N PRO A 103 1.40 4.30 -15.56
CA PRO A 103 0.61 5.42 -15.04
C PRO A 103 1.31 6.77 -15.16
N THR A 104 2.64 6.79 -14.96
CA THR A 104 3.46 7.99 -15.14
C THR A 104 4.70 7.69 -15.98
N PHE A 105 5.19 8.73 -16.70
CA PHE A 105 6.47 8.55 -17.40
C PHE A 105 7.64 8.48 -16.42
N ARG A 106 7.71 9.40 -15.48
CA ARG A 106 8.67 9.38 -14.38
C ARG A 106 7.94 9.22 -13.06
N PRO A 107 8.35 8.24 -12.22
CA PRO A 107 9.49 7.34 -12.43
C PRO A 107 9.19 6.04 -13.22
N GLN A 108 7.93 5.62 -13.39
CA GLN A 108 7.57 4.23 -13.73
C GLN A 108 7.99 3.77 -15.14
N ALA A 109 7.57 4.48 -16.19
CA ALA A 109 7.96 4.12 -17.56
C ALA A 109 9.49 4.25 -17.77
N ALA A 110 10.11 5.27 -17.17
CA ALA A 110 11.55 5.46 -17.23
C ALA A 110 12.33 4.33 -16.54
N LEU A 111 11.90 3.86 -15.36
CA LEU A 111 12.54 2.73 -14.68
C LEU A 111 12.43 1.44 -15.49
N SER A 112 11.28 1.18 -16.13
CA SER A 112 11.11 0.02 -17.01
C SER A 112 12.02 0.10 -18.24
N ARG A 113 12.16 1.30 -18.84
CA ARG A 113 13.08 1.56 -19.94
C ARG A 113 14.53 1.30 -19.54
N ASP A 114 14.97 1.86 -18.41
CA ASP A 114 16.33 1.74 -17.93
C ASP A 114 16.68 0.29 -17.60
N ARG A 115 15.75 -0.45 -17.01
CA ARG A 115 15.91 -1.89 -16.77
C ARG A 115 16.06 -2.69 -18.07
N LEU A 116 15.24 -2.40 -19.09
CA LEU A 116 15.42 -3.03 -20.41
C LEU A 116 16.79 -2.71 -20.99
N TRP A 117 17.24 -1.44 -20.89
CA TRP A 117 18.55 -1.02 -21.37
C TRP A 117 19.67 -1.85 -20.73
N ASP A 118 19.63 -2.05 -19.42
CA ASP A 118 20.61 -2.86 -18.70
C ASP A 118 20.62 -4.34 -19.15
N ARG A 119 19.48 -4.88 -19.58
CA ARG A 119 19.37 -6.26 -20.07
C ARG A 119 19.81 -6.42 -21.53
N LEU A 120 19.87 -5.34 -22.27
CA LEU A 120 20.34 -5.31 -23.66
C LEU A 120 21.85 -5.07 -23.79
N GLY A 121 22.56 -4.73 -22.72
CA GLY A 121 23.98 -4.35 -22.72
C GLY A 121 24.96 -5.49 -23.02
N THR A 122 24.52 -6.66 -23.40
CA THR A 122 25.36 -7.83 -23.63
C THR A 122 25.94 -7.89 -25.06
N ARG A 123 27.18 -8.38 -25.16
CA ARG A 123 27.99 -8.45 -26.41
C ARG A 123 27.41 -9.34 -27.53
N LEU A 124 26.31 -10.02 -27.30
CA LEU A 124 25.72 -11.01 -28.22
C LEU A 124 24.65 -10.43 -29.15
N LEU A 125 24.36 -9.14 -29.06
CA LEU A 125 23.45 -8.49 -29.99
C LEU A 125 24.23 -8.14 -31.27
N GLY A 126 23.78 -8.64 -32.40
CA GLY A 126 24.37 -8.33 -33.71
C GLY A 126 24.34 -6.83 -34.02
N GLU A 127 23.37 -6.10 -33.43
CA GLU A 127 23.28 -4.65 -33.49
C GLU A 127 23.28 -4.05 -32.07
N ARG A 128 23.93 -2.91 -31.89
CA ARG A 128 23.97 -2.20 -30.62
C ARG A 128 22.59 -1.55 -30.33
N PRO A 129 22.08 -1.64 -29.09
CA PRO A 129 20.90 -0.92 -28.70
C PRO A 129 21.10 0.60 -28.84
N GLN A 130 20.07 1.30 -29.27
CA GLN A 130 20.06 2.75 -29.43
C GLN A 130 18.89 3.34 -28.61
N ALA A 131 19.20 4.31 -27.74
CA ALA A 131 18.17 5.13 -27.13
C ALA A 131 17.67 6.19 -28.13
N ARG A 132 16.36 6.38 -28.22
CA ARG A 132 15.71 7.35 -29.09
C ARG A 132 14.72 8.19 -28.29
N ASP A 133 14.74 9.49 -28.53
CA ASP A 133 13.77 10.47 -28.03
C ASP A 133 13.49 10.42 -26.51
N GLY A 134 14.39 9.82 -25.73
CA GLY A 134 14.27 9.67 -24.28
C GLY A 134 13.22 8.65 -23.81
N TYR A 135 12.36 8.14 -24.69
CA TYR A 135 11.29 7.22 -24.37
C TYR A 135 11.29 5.91 -25.18
N ALA A 136 12.23 5.72 -26.10
CA ALA A 136 12.28 4.50 -26.90
C ALA A 136 13.68 3.87 -26.89
N ILE A 137 13.72 2.54 -27.03
CA ILE A 137 14.92 1.74 -27.27
C ILE A 137 14.74 1.00 -28.58
N ARG A 138 15.77 1.02 -29.42
CA ARG A 138 15.79 0.34 -30.72
C ARG A 138 16.95 -0.65 -30.78
N VAL A 139 16.68 -1.83 -31.32
CA VAL A 139 17.67 -2.86 -31.65
C VAL A 139 17.45 -3.27 -33.11
N GLY A 140 18.36 -2.88 -34.01
CA GLY A 140 18.17 -3.07 -35.44
C GLY A 140 16.87 -2.40 -35.93
N ARG A 141 15.95 -3.19 -36.46
CA ARG A 141 14.64 -2.74 -36.93
C ARG A 141 13.52 -2.85 -35.89
N ALA A 142 13.76 -3.55 -34.77
CA ALA A 142 12.80 -3.68 -33.68
C ALA A 142 12.92 -2.54 -32.66
N SER A 143 11.82 -2.17 -31.99
CA SER A 143 11.80 -1.09 -31.01
C SER A 143 10.83 -1.35 -29.85
N ALA A 144 11.15 -0.80 -28.67
CA ALA A 144 10.25 -0.69 -27.53
C ALA A 144 10.05 0.79 -27.17
N ARG A 145 8.81 1.22 -26.98
CA ARG A 145 8.41 2.57 -26.59
C ARG A 145 7.78 2.56 -25.22
N PHE A 146 8.16 3.52 -24.38
CA PHE A 146 7.74 3.66 -23.00
C PHE A 146 6.91 4.94 -22.86
N LEU A 147 5.62 4.81 -22.57
CA LEU A 147 4.67 5.91 -22.61
C LEU A 147 3.97 6.10 -21.26
N SER A 148 3.53 7.32 -21.03
CA SER A 148 2.69 7.64 -19.88
C SER A 148 1.22 7.43 -20.22
N ALA A 149 0.49 6.74 -19.33
CA ALA A 149 -0.95 6.62 -19.36
C ALA A 149 -1.65 7.65 -18.43
N ALA A 150 -0.94 8.71 -18.03
CA ALA A 150 -1.56 9.80 -17.28
C ALA A 150 -2.63 10.51 -18.13
N PRO A 151 -3.75 10.94 -17.53
CA PRO A 151 -4.76 11.74 -18.22
C PRO A 151 -4.12 12.97 -18.89
N GLY A 152 -4.41 13.17 -20.17
CA GLY A 152 -3.85 14.27 -20.96
C GLY A 152 -2.45 14.02 -21.55
N ALA A 153 -1.82 12.88 -21.31
CA ALA A 153 -0.56 12.52 -21.96
C ALA A 153 -0.79 12.28 -23.46
N ASN A 154 0.10 12.82 -24.31
CA ASN A 154 0.02 12.65 -25.75
C ASN A 154 0.68 11.32 -26.18
N ALA A 155 -0.07 10.24 -26.12
CA ALA A 155 0.39 8.90 -26.49
C ALA A 155 -0.21 8.39 -27.82
N ARG A 156 -1.17 9.13 -28.42
CA ARG A 156 -1.88 8.73 -29.64
C ARG A 156 -0.95 8.60 -30.85
N GLY A 157 -1.35 7.80 -31.85
CA GLY A 157 -0.63 7.63 -33.10
C GLY A 157 0.53 6.62 -33.06
N GLN A 158 0.65 5.87 -31.97
CA GLN A 158 1.58 4.74 -31.91
C GLN A 158 0.87 3.43 -32.28
N THR A 159 1.63 2.49 -32.82
CA THR A 159 1.14 1.12 -33.13
C THR A 159 2.03 0.12 -32.42
N ALA A 160 1.43 -0.87 -31.79
CA ALA A 160 2.12 -2.02 -31.26
C ALA A 160 2.00 -3.18 -32.28
N ASP A 161 3.12 -3.67 -32.78
CA ASP A 161 3.13 -4.80 -33.74
C ASP A 161 3.39 -6.12 -33.02
N LEU A 162 4.18 -6.11 -31.97
CA LEU A 162 4.63 -7.29 -31.23
C LEU A 162 3.89 -7.44 -29.91
N LEU A 163 3.99 -6.40 -29.08
CA LEU A 163 3.56 -6.46 -27.69
C LEU A 163 3.02 -5.12 -27.21
N LEU A 164 1.86 -5.12 -26.60
CA LEU A 164 1.29 -4.01 -25.86
C LEU A 164 1.26 -4.35 -24.38
N VAL A 165 1.81 -3.49 -23.52
CA VAL A 165 1.89 -3.74 -22.08
C VAL A 165 1.25 -2.61 -21.29
N ALA A 166 0.35 -2.94 -20.39
CA ALA A 166 -0.09 -2.08 -19.28
C ALA A 166 0.71 -2.45 -18.04
N ASN A 167 1.78 -1.71 -17.73
CA ASN A 167 2.57 -1.92 -16.51
C ASN A 167 1.99 -1.08 -15.37
N GLU A 168 1.85 -1.64 -14.18
CA GLU A 168 1.08 -1.11 -13.04
C GLU A 168 -0.37 -0.81 -13.46
N ALA A 169 -1.00 -1.80 -14.12
CA ALA A 169 -2.34 -1.66 -14.71
C ALA A 169 -3.43 -1.32 -13.68
N GLN A 170 -3.24 -1.62 -12.38
CA GLN A 170 -4.16 -1.20 -11.31
C GLN A 170 -4.22 0.33 -11.15
N ASP A 171 -3.19 1.04 -11.62
CA ASP A 171 -3.07 2.49 -11.50
C ASP A 171 -3.38 3.24 -12.81
N ILE A 172 -3.64 2.53 -13.90
CA ILE A 172 -4.06 3.10 -15.18
C ILE A 172 -5.58 3.27 -15.18
N GLN A 173 -6.06 4.45 -15.58
CA GLN A 173 -7.49 4.69 -15.71
C GLN A 173 -8.08 3.86 -16.86
N PRO A 174 -9.16 3.10 -16.63
CA PRO A 174 -9.79 2.27 -17.67
C PRO A 174 -10.13 3.04 -18.95
N ASP A 175 -10.71 4.23 -18.83
CA ASP A 175 -11.11 5.05 -19.95
C ASP A 175 -9.90 5.52 -20.80
N VAL A 176 -8.77 5.81 -20.16
CA VAL A 176 -7.53 6.17 -20.87
C VAL A 176 -6.97 4.96 -21.62
N TRP A 177 -7.02 3.79 -21.02
CA TRP A 177 -6.61 2.56 -21.69
C TRP A 177 -7.46 2.29 -22.92
N ASP A 178 -8.78 2.26 -22.74
CA ASP A 178 -9.74 1.93 -23.80
C ASP A 178 -9.71 2.93 -24.97
N ALA A 179 -9.52 4.23 -24.68
CA ALA A 179 -9.52 5.27 -25.70
C ALA A 179 -8.18 5.49 -26.41
N VAL A 180 -7.05 5.14 -25.77
CA VAL A 180 -5.72 5.53 -26.27
C VAL A 180 -4.83 4.32 -26.55
N PHE A 181 -4.74 3.35 -25.64
CA PHE A 181 -3.76 2.28 -25.75
C PHE A 181 -4.30 1.01 -26.41
N ASP A 182 -5.50 0.55 -26.04
CA ASP A 182 -6.11 -0.66 -26.64
C ASP A 182 -6.15 -0.58 -28.17
N PRO A 183 -6.52 0.57 -28.80
CA PRO A 183 -6.52 0.69 -30.27
C PRO A 183 -5.14 0.53 -30.93
N MET A 184 -4.03 0.67 -30.18
CA MET A 184 -2.67 0.51 -30.73
C MET A 184 -2.38 -0.91 -31.17
N ALA A 185 -3.07 -1.91 -30.60
CA ALA A 185 -2.95 -3.32 -30.95
C ALA A 185 -4.02 -3.80 -31.93
N ALA A 186 -5.07 -3.00 -32.18
CA ALA A 186 -6.26 -3.45 -32.93
C ALA A 186 -5.98 -3.83 -34.38
N SER A 187 -5.10 -3.10 -35.08
CA SER A 187 -4.78 -3.36 -36.49
C SER A 187 -3.76 -4.47 -36.71
N THR A 188 -2.99 -4.80 -35.70
CA THR A 188 -1.85 -5.74 -35.77
C THR A 188 -2.12 -7.05 -35.03
N ASN A 189 -3.21 -7.11 -34.27
CA ASN A 189 -3.51 -8.21 -33.38
C ASN A 189 -2.34 -8.51 -32.41
N ALA A 190 -1.67 -7.45 -31.91
CA ALA A 190 -0.52 -7.62 -31.04
C ALA A 190 -0.90 -8.26 -29.70
N THR A 191 -0.04 -9.10 -29.19
CA THR A 191 -0.18 -9.67 -27.85
C THR A 191 -0.26 -8.56 -26.81
N THR A 192 -1.24 -8.63 -25.89
CA THR A 192 -1.43 -7.62 -24.84
C THR A 192 -1.22 -8.21 -23.45
N VAL A 193 -0.49 -7.50 -22.58
CA VAL A 193 -0.19 -7.96 -21.22
C VAL A 193 -0.54 -6.90 -20.19
N PHE A 194 -1.37 -7.26 -19.22
CA PHE A 194 -1.70 -6.43 -18.07
C PHE A 194 -0.88 -6.91 -16.87
N MET A 195 -0.01 -6.05 -16.36
CA MET A 195 0.89 -6.38 -15.25
C MET A 195 0.64 -5.45 -14.08
N GLY A 196 0.66 -6.01 -12.88
CA GLY A 196 0.48 -5.21 -11.67
C GLY A 196 0.38 -6.04 -10.40
N THR A 197 -0.09 -5.37 -9.37
CA THR A 197 -0.50 -5.95 -8.09
C THR A 197 -1.99 -5.65 -7.93
N VAL A 198 -2.76 -6.57 -7.40
CA VAL A 198 -4.19 -6.32 -7.19
C VAL A 198 -4.41 -5.21 -6.15
N TRP A 199 -5.50 -4.49 -6.32
CA TRP A 199 -5.90 -3.46 -5.36
C TRP A 199 -7.40 -3.55 -5.08
N SER A 200 -8.24 -2.84 -5.81
CA SER A 200 -9.69 -2.91 -5.72
C SER A 200 -10.31 -3.46 -6.99
N ARG A 201 -11.56 -3.86 -6.91
CA ARG A 201 -12.32 -4.45 -8.03
C ARG A 201 -12.59 -3.48 -9.21
N ASP A 202 -12.43 -2.17 -9.00
CA ASP A 202 -12.75 -1.14 -10.00
C ASP A 202 -11.55 -0.75 -10.88
N THR A 203 -10.40 -1.38 -10.68
CA THR A 203 -9.18 -1.09 -11.44
C THR A 203 -9.21 -1.73 -12.84
N LEU A 204 -8.43 -1.17 -13.77
CA LEU A 204 -8.21 -1.78 -15.09
C LEU A 204 -7.72 -3.23 -14.95
N LEU A 205 -6.74 -3.46 -14.09
CA LEU A 205 -6.18 -4.80 -13.86
C LEU A 205 -7.25 -5.80 -13.41
N ALA A 206 -8.06 -5.44 -12.40
CA ALA A 206 -9.12 -6.30 -11.88
C ALA A 206 -10.21 -6.59 -12.94
N ARG A 207 -10.57 -5.58 -13.76
CA ARG A 207 -11.47 -5.76 -14.90
C ARG A 207 -10.94 -6.79 -15.89
N GLN A 208 -9.67 -6.68 -16.24
CA GLN A 208 -9.05 -7.60 -17.20
C GLN A 208 -8.84 -9.00 -16.62
N ILE A 209 -8.49 -9.13 -15.35
CA ILE A 209 -8.39 -10.44 -14.69
C ILE A 209 -9.71 -11.19 -14.80
N ARG A 210 -10.85 -10.58 -14.41
CA ARG A 210 -12.17 -11.24 -14.48
C ARG A 210 -12.51 -11.68 -15.90
N TYR A 211 -12.30 -10.82 -16.87
CA TYR A 211 -12.54 -11.14 -18.28
C TYR A 211 -11.67 -12.31 -18.76
N LEU A 212 -10.38 -12.30 -18.41
CA LEU A 212 -9.44 -13.33 -18.83
C LEU A 212 -9.67 -14.67 -18.10
N GLU A 213 -10.07 -14.66 -16.84
CA GLU A 213 -10.47 -15.88 -16.10
C GLU A 213 -11.71 -16.54 -16.74
N GLU A 214 -12.67 -15.76 -17.21
CA GLU A 214 -13.82 -16.29 -17.97
C GLU A 214 -13.38 -16.91 -19.31
N LEU A 215 -12.46 -16.27 -20.03
CA LEU A 215 -11.91 -16.82 -21.27
C LEU A 215 -11.08 -18.09 -21.00
N GLU A 216 -10.30 -18.14 -19.95
CA GLU A 216 -9.53 -19.32 -19.51
C GLU A 216 -10.44 -20.53 -19.30
N GLN A 217 -11.56 -20.34 -18.59
CA GLN A 217 -12.56 -21.39 -18.36
C GLN A 217 -13.18 -21.93 -19.67
N ARG A 218 -13.36 -21.07 -20.67
CA ARG A 218 -13.95 -21.46 -21.96
C ARG A 218 -12.93 -22.11 -22.90
N ALA A 219 -11.70 -21.61 -22.93
CA ALA A 219 -10.68 -22.02 -23.90
C ALA A 219 -9.72 -23.10 -23.38
N GLY A 220 -9.68 -23.38 -22.08
CA GLY A 220 -8.75 -24.29 -21.46
C GLY A 220 -7.26 -23.86 -21.55
N THR A 221 -7.02 -22.58 -21.89
CA THR A 221 -5.68 -22.01 -22.04
C THR A 221 -5.44 -21.03 -20.92
N ARG A 222 -4.32 -21.14 -20.21
CA ARG A 222 -3.98 -20.24 -19.11
C ARG A 222 -3.65 -18.84 -19.62
N LEU A 223 -4.36 -17.85 -19.10
CA LEU A 223 -4.23 -16.43 -19.45
C LEU A 223 -3.92 -15.55 -18.23
N VAL A 224 -4.14 -16.07 -17.02
CA VAL A 224 -3.94 -15.34 -15.77
C VAL A 224 -2.91 -16.05 -14.89
N TRP A 225 -1.86 -15.34 -14.51
CA TRP A 225 -0.85 -15.81 -13.54
C TRP A 225 -0.88 -14.96 -12.29
N ARG A 226 -1.19 -15.60 -11.18
CA ARG A 226 -1.09 -15.00 -9.84
C ARG A 226 0.12 -15.61 -9.13
N VAL A 227 1.06 -14.77 -8.72
CA VAL A 227 2.27 -15.15 -7.99
C VAL A 227 2.25 -14.51 -6.61
N PRO A 228 1.55 -15.11 -5.64
CA PRO A 228 1.54 -14.64 -4.27
C PRO A 228 2.92 -14.85 -3.61
N TRP A 229 3.13 -14.19 -2.48
CA TRP A 229 4.43 -14.14 -1.83
C TRP A 229 4.99 -15.52 -1.43
N GLU A 230 4.12 -16.50 -1.15
CA GLU A 230 4.53 -17.85 -0.78
C GLU A 230 5.28 -18.58 -1.91
N LEU A 231 4.86 -18.36 -3.16
CA LEU A 231 5.56 -18.91 -4.32
C LEU A 231 6.95 -18.27 -4.47
N VAL A 232 7.04 -16.98 -4.24
CA VAL A 232 8.32 -16.25 -4.27
C VAL A 232 9.24 -16.73 -3.15
N ALA A 233 8.70 -16.90 -1.93
CA ALA A 233 9.44 -17.33 -0.75
C ALA A 233 10.06 -18.73 -0.89
N ARG A 234 9.48 -19.62 -1.70
CA ARG A 234 10.04 -20.96 -2.00
C ARG A 234 11.40 -20.86 -2.71
N GLU A 235 11.56 -19.89 -3.58
CA GLU A 235 12.81 -19.68 -4.33
C GLU A 235 13.71 -18.60 -3.69
N LEU A 236 13.14 -17.72 -2.86
CA LEU A 236 13.82 -16.64 -2.16
C LEU A 236 13.46 -16.63 -0.66
N PRO A 237 14.08 -17.47 0.17
CA PRO A 237 13.77 -17.56 1.59
C PRO A 237 13.87 -16.21 2.33
N VAL A 238 14.88 -15.40 2.01
CA VAL A 238 15.08 -14.04 2.60
C VAL A 238 13.89 -13.11 2.31
N TYR A 239 13.29 -13.20 1.11
CA TYR A 239 12.06 -12.49 0.79
C TYR A 239 10.91 -12.94 1.69
N GLY A 240 10.77 -14.25 1.87
CA GLY A 240 9.75 -14.82 2.75
C GLY A 240 9.89 -14.38 4.21
N GLU A 241 11.12 -14.33 4.74
CA GLU A 241 11.40 -13.82 6.09
C GLU A 241 10.97 -12.35 6.23
N ARG A 242 11.29 -11.52 5.22
CA ARG A 242 10.90 -10.10 5.22
C ARG A 242 9.40 -9.91 5.15
N VAL A 243 8.68 -10.73 4.36
CA VAL A 243 7.21 -10.66 4.29
C VAL A 243 6.61 -11.11 5.62
N ARG A 244 7.08 -12.19 6.23
CA ARG A 244 6.64 -12.64 7.57
C ARG A 244 6.80 -11.57 8.63
N ALA A 245 7.96 -10.93 8.69
CA ALA A 245 8.18 -9.80 9.61
C ALA A 245 7.19 -8.63 9.36
N ARG A 246 6.82 -8.38 8.10
CA ARG A 246 5.84 -7.35 7.75
C ARG A 246 4.43 -7.75 8.20
N VAL A 247 4.05 -9.02 8.00
CA VAL A 247 2.78 -9.58 8.48
C VAL A 247 2.71 -9.54 10.01
N GLU A 248 3.82 -9.85 10.71
CA GLU A 248 3.90 -9.75 12.17
C GLU A 248 3.71 -8.30 12.65
N GLN A 249 4.27 -7.33 11.93
CA GLN A 249 4.18 -5.90 12.27
C GLN A 249 2.78 -5.32 12.03
N MET A 250 2.12 -5.68 10.94
CA MET A 250 0.88 -5.04 10.47
C MET A 250 -0.38 -5.87 10.71
N GLY A 251 -0.23 -7.17 10.92
CA GLY A 251 -1.33 -8.14 10.93
C GLY A 251 -1.59 -8.74 9.55
N ILE A 252 -1.99 -10.04 9.53
CA ILE A 252 -2.26 -10.76 8.29
C ILE A 252 -3.44 -10.15 7.51
N ASP A 253 -4.47 -9.69 8.23
CA ASP A 253 -5.70 -9.14 7.63
C ASP A 253 -5.57 -7.67 7.22
N HIS A 254 -4.40 -7.05 7.44
CA HIS A 254 -4.18 -5.67 7.03
C HIS A 254 -4.35 -5.52 5.51
N PRO A 255 -5.16 -4.56 4.99
CA PRO A 255 -5.45 -4.40 3.57
C PRO A 255 -4.21 -4.37 2.68
N PHE A 256 -3.15 -3.68 3.11
CA PHE A 256 -1.86 -3.65 2.41
C PHE A 256 -1.22 -5.04 2.30
N ILE A 257 -1.30 -5.86 3.36
CA ILE A 257 -0.78 -7.23 3.35
C ILE A 257 -1.61 -8.09 2.40
N GLN A 258 -2.94 -7.98 2.46
CA GLN A 258 -3.84 -8.74 1.62
C GLN A 258 -3.67 -8.42 0.13
N THR A 259 -3.54 -7.16 -0.25
CA THR A 259 -3.40 -6.77 -1.65
C THR A 259 -2.00 -6.98 -2.19
N GLU A 260 -0.97 -6.54 -1.46
CA GLU A 260 0.40 -6.49 -1.97
C GLU A 260 1.14 -7.83 -1.90
N TYR A 261 0.74 -8.72 -0.98
CA TYR A 261 1.42 -10.00 -0.78
C TYR A 261 0.54 -11.21 -1.07
N PHE A 262 -0.69 -11.24 -0.58
CA PHE A 262 -1.63 -12.34 -0.80
C PHE A 262 -2.41 -12.21 -2.11
N LEU A 263 -2.40 -11.04 -2.74
CA LEU A 263 -3.09 -10.74 -3.99
C LEU A 263 -4.61 -10.90 -3.91
N ASN A 264 -5.18 -10.58 -2.74
CA ASN A 264 -6.61 -10.52 -2.53
C ASN A 264 -7.12 -9.12 -2.85
N GLU A 265 -8.13 -9.02 -3.71
CA GLU A 265 -8.74 -7.75 -4.09
C GLU A 265 -9.60 -7.20 -2.94
N LEU A 266 -9.51 -5.90 -2.70
CA LEU A 266 -10.44 -5.21 -1.82
C LEU A 266 -11.79 -5.05 -2.54
N GLU A 267 -12.89 -5.08 -1.79
CA GLU A 267 -14.20 -4.74 -2.34
C GLU A 267 -14.16 -3.32 -2.90
N GLY A 268 -14.74 -3.13 -4.08
CA GLY A 268 -14.75 -1.85 -4.81
C GLY A 268 -15.56 -0.75 -4.12
N ALA A 269 -15.79 0.37 -4.81
CA ALA A 269 -16.52 1.53 -4.30
C ALA A 269 -17.82 1.16 -3.58
N GLY A 270 -17.88 1.48 -2.28
CA GLY A 270 -18.98 1.14 -1.38
C GLY A 270 -18.75 1.77 -0.02
N GLY A 271 -19.54 1.39 0.97
CA GLY A 271 -19.29 1.80 2.36
C GLY A 271 -17.94 1.27 2.85
N LEU A 272 -17.16 2.11 3.52
CA LEU A 272 -15.86 1.73 4.07
C LEU A 272 -15.98 0.60 5.12
N PHE A 273 -17.15 0.54 5.77
CA PHE A 273 -17.48 -0.44 6.81
C PHE A 273 -18.68 -1.31 6.38
N PRO A 274 -18.45 -2.31 5.50
CA PRO A 274 -19.51 -3.23 5.10
C PRO A 274 -19.98 -4.10 6.29
N PRO A 275 -21.13 -4.80 6.20
CA PRO A 275 -21.72 -5.52 7.31
C PRO A 275 -20.79 -6.50 8.04
N HIS A 276 -19.87 -7.14 7.32
CA HIS A 276 -18.92 -8.07 7.93
C HIS A 276 -17.92 -7.34 8.86
N ARG A 277 -17.42 -6.14 8.47
CA ARG A 277 -16.55 -5.30 9.33
C ARG A 277 -17.30 -4.79 10.55
N LEU A 278 -18.54 -4.34 10.36
CA LEU A 278 -19.39 -3.94 11.50
C LEU A 278 -19.60 -5.10 12.48
N ALA A 279 -19.75 -6.33 11.96
CA ALA A 279 -19.84 -7.52 12.80
C ALA A 279 -18.52 -7.82 13.53
N GLN A 280 -17.38 -7.63 12.90
CA GLN A 280 -16.07 -7.80 13.52
C GLN A 280 -15.78 -6.78 14.64
N MET A 281 -16.31 -5.55 14.52
CA MET A 281 -16.18 -4.53 15.57
C MET A 281 -16.99 -4.83 16.82
N ARG A 282 -18.03 -5.67 16.76
CA ARG A 282 -18.86 -5.97 17.90
C ARG A 282 -18.07 -6.63 19.02
N GLY A 283 -18.21 -6.10 20.22
CA GLY A 283 -17.73 -6.68 21.47
C GLY A 283 -18.89 -7.13 22.33
N ASP A 284 -18.56 -7.83 23.41
CA ASP A 284 -19.50 -8.40 24.40
C ASP A 284 -19.38 -7.72 25.79
N HIS A 285 -18.41 -6.78 25.90
CA HIS A 285 -18.15 -6.09 27.16
C HIS A 285 -19.10 -4.90 27.35
N PRO A 286 -19.48 -4.59 28.60
CA PRO A 286 -20.36 -3.47 28.90
C PRO A 286 -19.61 -2.13 28.72
N ARG A 287 -20.39 -1.08 28.44
CA ARG A 287 -19.92 0.30 28.54
C ARG A 287 -19.52 0.62 29.98
N ARG A 288 -18.49 1.40 30.16
CA ARG A 288 -17.96 1.84 31.45
C ARG A 288 -17.84 3.35 31.47
N HIS A 289 -17.92 3.94 32.66
CA HIS A 289 -17.82 5.39 32.82
C HIS A 289 -16.62 5.82 33.67
N ARG A 290 -15.76 4.89 34.08
CA ARG A 290 -14.54 5.13 34.83
C ARG A 290 -13.55 3.98 34.70
N ALA A 291 -12.28 4.30 35.02
CA ALA A 291 -11.20 3.32 34.99
C ALA A 291 -11.34 2.21 36.04
N GLU A 292 -11.00 0.99 35.66
CA GLU A 292 -10.79 -0.14 36.57
C GLU A 292 -9.31 -0.26 36.97
N ALA A 293 -9.06 -0.76 38.17
CA ALA A 293 -7.70 -0.97 38.67
C ALA A 293 -6.95 -2.00 37.83
N GLY A 294 -5.69 -1.71 37.51
CA GLY A 294 -4.82 -2.59 36.74
C GLY A 294 -5.00 -2.55 35.22
N LYS A 295 -5.97 -1.79 34.73
CA LYS A 295 -6.22 -1.60 33.30
C LYS A 295 -5.50 -0.38 32.75
N ARG A 296 -5.26 -0.34 31.45
CA ARG A 296 -4.67 0.81 30.74
C ARG A 296 -5.70 1.42 29.81
N TYR A 297 -5.75 2.74 29.79
CA TYR A 297 -6.69 3.49 28.97
C TYR A 297 -5.98 4.51 28.10
N ALA A 298 -6.53 4.73 26.91
CA ALA A 298 -6.19 5.85 26.03
C ALA A 298 -7.45 6.64 25.68
N LEU A 299 -7.31 7.94 25.57
CA LEU A 299 -8.34 8.87 25.15
C LEU A 299 -8.03 9.34 23.72
N LEU A 300 -9.01 9.28 22.83
CA LEU A 300 -8.89 9.61 21.42
C LEU A 300 -9.86 10.76 21.12
N LEU A 301 -9.32 11.94 20.82
CA LEU A 301 -10.08 13.17 20.70
C LEU A 301 -10.04 13.72 19.28
N ASP A 302 -11.19 13.83 18.64
CA ASP A 302 -11.43 14.60 17.43
C ASP A 302 -12.02 15.96 17.79
N VAL A 303 -11.42 17.07 17.32
CA VAL A 303 -11.72 18.42 17.82
C VAL A 303 -12.47 19.23 16.77
N ALA A 304 -13.73 19.61 17.06
CA ALA A 304 -14.49 20.54 16.25
C ALA A 304 -14.01 22.00 16.40
N GLY A 305 -14.24 22.80 15.35
CA GLY A 305 -14.03 24.25 15.41
C GLY A 305 -14.92 24.94 16.45
N GLU A 306 -14.40 26.01 17.11
CA GLU A 306 -15.25 26.91 17.84
C GLU A 306 -16.06 27.78 16.84
N GLU A 307 -17.37 27.77 16.93
CA GLU A 307 -18.17 28.79 16.24
C GLU A 307 -17.93 30.13 16.94
N GLU A 308 -17.43 31.12 16.21
CA GLU A 308 -17.62 32.53 16.60
C GLU A 308 -19.13 32.77 16.72
N ALA A 309 -19.57 33.14 17.92
CA ALA A 309 -20.96 33.58 18.15
C ALA A 309 -21.24 34.77 17.23
N GLY A 310 -21.74 34.50 16.03
CA GLY A 310 -22.10 35.50 15.06
C GLY A 310 -23.16 36.43 15.67
N THR A 311 -22.78 37.64 15.98
CA THR A 311 -23.68 38.76 16.30
C THR A 311 -24.40 39.18 15.02
N GLY A 312 -25.36 38.38 14.57
CA GLY A 312 -26.24 38.73 13.45
C GLY A 312 -27.57 38.03 13.54
N PRO A 313 -28.71 38.72 13.37
CA PRO A 313 -30.02 38.11 13.38
C PRO A 313 -30.29 37.51 11.99
N VAL A 314 -29.83 36.29 11.74
CA VAL A 314 -30.32 35.48 10.62
C VAL A 314 -30.78 34.15 11.19
N ALA A 315 -32.09 34.03 11.25
CA ALA A 315 -32.74 32.74 11.45
C ALA A 315 -32.33 31.83 10.28
N SER A 316 -31.29 31.04 10.45
CA SER A 316 -30.98 29.93 9.55
C SER A 316 -31.89 28.76 9.89
N SER A 317 -32.56 28.29 8.86
CA SER A 317 -33.50 27.18 8.82
C SER A 317 -32.97 25.96 9.57
N ALA A 318 -33.83 25.36 10.38
CA ALA A 318 -33.61 24.09 11.06
C ALA A 318 -33.04 23.01 10.11
N GLY A 319 -31.82 22.52 10.38
CA GLY A 319 -31.30 21.36 9.67
C GLY A 319 -29.80 21.19 9.56
N GLU A 320 -28.96 22.22 9.76
CA GLU A 320 -27.51 22.05 9.74
C GLU A 320 -27.06 21.41 11.07
N ARG A 321 -26.74 20.10 11.01
CA ARG A 321 -26.09 19.41 12.14
C ARG A 321 -24.70 20.02 12.31
N ARG A 322 -24.44 20.57 13.49
CA ARG A 322 -23.18 21.19 13.86
C ARG A 322 -22.10 20.15 14.11
N ASP A 323 -20.88 20.49 13.75
CA ASP A 323 -19.67 19.72 14.05
C ASP A 323 -19.50 19.57 15.57
N SER A 324 -19.08 18.39 16.03
CA SER A 324 -18.98 18.08 17.46
C SER A 324 -17.59 17.58 17.82
N THR A 325 -17.03 18.09 18.92
CA THR A 325 -15.85 17.45 19.49
C THR A 325 -16.22 16.07 20.01
N ALA A 326 -15.57 15.03 19.52
CA ALA A 326 -15.84 13.64 19.86
C ALA A 326 -14.67 13.01 20.64
N LEU A 327 -14.98 12.27 21.69
CA LEU A 327 -14.04 11.51 22.50
C LEU A 327 -14.40 10.02 22.47
N THR A 328 -13.46 9.18 22.09
CA THR A 328 -13.52 7.73 22.23
C THR A 328 -12.51 7.31 23.30
N VAL A 329 -12.96 6.54 24.29
CA VAL A 329 -12.11 5.96 25.34
C VAL A 329 -11.89 4.50 25.07
N VAL A 330 -10.63 4.07 25.02
CA VAL A 330 -10.28 2.67 24.77
C VAL A 330 -9.47 2.08 25.91
N GLU A 331 -9.83 0.87 26.32
CA GLU A 331 -8.98 -0.01 27.13
C GLU A 331 -7.96 -0.70 26.23
N VAL A 332 -6.70 -0.70 26.62
CA VAL A 332 -5.60 -1.35 25.91
C VAL A 332 -5.27 -2.66 26.58
N GLU A 333 -5.61 -3.76 25.93
CA GLU A 333 -5.39 -5.12 26.41
C GLU A 333 -4.16 -5.71 25.73
N GLU A 334 -3.09 -5.98 26.50
CA GLU A 334 -1.94 -6.71 25.96
C GLU A 334 -2.36 -8.15 25.69
N SER A 335 -2.10 -8.64 24.49
CA SER A 335 -2.34 -10.03 24.16
C SER A 335 -1.46 -10.94 25.05
N SER A 336 -2.04 -11.42 26.14
CA SER A 336 -1.46 -12.53 26.89
C SER A 336 -1.66 -13.78 26.02
N GLY A 337 -0.59 -14.41 25.54
CA GLY A 337 -0.59 -15.54 24.61
C GLY A 337 -1.37 -16.80 25.02
N ARG A 338 -2.62 -16.65 25.43
CA ARG A 338 -3.59 -17.73 25.60
C ARG A 338 -4.56 -17.71 24.43
N GLY A 339 -4.47 -18.78 23.66
CA GLY A 339 -5.18 -19.17 22.46
C GLY A 339 -6.50 -18.46 22.15
N VAL A 340 -6.54 -17.87 20.97
CA VAL A 340 -7.80 -17.73 20.23
C VAL A 340 -8.24 -19.16 19.88
N GLU A 341 -9.41 -19.57 20.33
CA GLU A 341 -10.03 -20.83 19.94
C GLU A 341 -10.03 -20.93 18.42
N LYS A 342 -9.44 -22.01 17.93
CA LYS A 342 -9.36 -22.31 16.50
C LYS A 342 -10.77 -22.45 15.95
N ASN A 343 -11.17 -21.48 15.15
CA ASN A 343 -12.39 -21.63 14.35
C ASN A 343 -12.06 -22.60 13.21
N GLU A 344 -12.50 -23.85 13.29
CA GLU A 344 -12.16 -24.97 12.42
C GLU A 344 -12.70 -24.87 10.99
N GLY A 345 -13.21 -23.72 10.57
CA GLY A 345 -13.87 -23.53 9.28
C GLY A 345 -13.14 -22.68 8.23
N SER A 346 -11.94 -22.14 8.51
CA SER A 346 -11.23 -21.30 7.53
C SER A 346 -10.23 -22.11 6.72
N PRO A 347 -10.21 -21.99 5.37
CA PRO A 347 -9.31 -22.75 4.51
C PRO A 347 -7.83 -22.30 4.57
N THR A 348 -7.47 -21.34 5.44
CA THR A 348 -6.11 -20.77 5.56
C THR A 348 -5.24 -21.60 6.51
N ARG A 349 -5.10 -22.89 6.24
CA ARG A 349 -4.35 -23.86 7.07
C ARG A 349 -2.84 -23.89 6.85
N LEU A 350 -2.19 -22.85 6.32
CA LEU A 350 -0.79 -22.98 5.89
C LEU A 350 0.26 -22.17 6.65
N LEU A 351 -0.11 -21.30 7.59
CA LEU A 351 0.91 -20.53 8.32
C LEU A 351 0.43 -20.26 9.77
N ASP A 352 1.02 -20.96 10.75
CA ASP A 352 0.98 -20.57 12.16
C ASP A 352 1.79 -19.27 12.31
N PHE A 353 1.16 -18.13 12.02
CA PHE A 353 1.73 -16.85 12.43
C PHE A 353 1.41 -16.64 13.91
N PRO A 354 2.39 -16.28 14.73
CA PRO A 354 2.12 -15.84 16.08
C PRO A 354 1.42 -14.47 16.02
N THR A 355 0.10 -14.45 15.82
CA THR A 355 -0.74 -13.23 15.91
C THR A 355 -0.77 -12.62 17.31
N SER A 356 0.04 -13.14 18.23
CA SER A 356 -0.16 -13.04 19.67
C SER A 356 0.56 -11.88 20.37
N ARG A 357 1.10 -10.88 19.65
CA ARG A 357 1.88 -9.81 20.31
C ARG A 357 1.29 -8.39 20.19
N LEU A 358 0.29 -8.20 19.36
CA LEU A 358 -0.28 -6.88 19.16
C LEU A 358 -1.46 -6.64 20.11
N PRO A 359 -1.59 -5.43 20.71
CA PRO A 359 -2.66 -5.13 21.65
C PRO A 359 -4.05 -5.16 21.00
N VAL A 360 -5.06 -5.53 21.78
CA VAL A 360 -6.48 -5.39 21.44
C VAL A 360 -7.00 -4.11 22.08
N TYR A 361 -7.77 -3.35 21.34
CA TYR A 361 -8.37 -2.09 21.76
C TYR A 361 -9.87 -2.26 21.95
N ARG A 362 -10.35 -2.14 23.20
CA ARG A 362 -11.77 -2.22 23.54
C ARG A 362 -12.29 -0.82 23.82
N VAL A 363 -13.23 -0.33 23.02
CA VAL A 363 -13.93 0.91 23.33
C VAL A 363 -14.74 0.69 24.59
N VAL A 364 -14.55 1.55 25.58
CA VAL A 364 -15.25 1.43 26.88
C VAL A 364 -16.20 2.59 27.15
N ASP A 365 -15.99 3.73 26.48
CA ASP A 365 -16.90 4.89 26.58
C ASP A 365 -16.76 5.81 25.36
N ARG A 366 -17.77 6.64 25.15
CA ARG A 366 -17.81 7.64 24.10
C ARG A 366 -18.56 8.87 24.55
N MET A 367 -18.05 10.05 24.22
CA MET A 367 -18.65 11.33 24.57
C MET A 367 -18.61 12.28 23.37
N ALA A 368 -19.53 13.22 23.31
CA ALA A 368 -19.54 14.27 22.28
C ALA A 368 -20.01 15.59 22.88
N TRP A 369 -19.43 16.67 22.41
CA TRP A 369 -19.78 18.04 22.81
C TRP A 369 -19.97 18.91 21.57
N THR A 370 -21.15 19.55 21.48
CA THR A 370 -21.48 20.45 20.37
C THR A 370 -21.51 21.90 20.87
N GLY A 371 -20.75 22.81 20.26
CA GLY A 371 -20.75 24.21 20.58
C GLY A 371 -20.13 24.57 21.94
N VAL A 372 -19.35 23.69 22.55
CA VAL A 372 -18.67 23.94 23.84
C VAL A 372 -17.34 24.67 23.59
N ARG A 373 -17.10 25.77 24.33
CA ARG A 373 -15.83 26.50 24.22
C ARG A 373 -14.64 25.64 24.63
N HIS A 374 -13.54 25.72 23.92
CA HIS A 374 -12.31 24.95 24.19
C HIS A 374 -11.76 25.17 25.60
N THR A 375 -11.93 26.34 26.20
CA THR A 375 -11.52 26.64 27.59
C THR A 375 -12.30 25.79 28.61
N ALA A 376 -13.61 25.65 28.44
CA ALA A 376 -14.45 24.81 29.30
C ALA A 376 -14.19 23.30 29.04
N LEU A 377 -14.03 22.93 27.77
CA LEU A 377 -13.71 21.56 27.35
C LEU A 377 -12.36 21.11 27.88
N HIS A 378 -11.34 21.99 27.88
CA HIS A 378 -10.00 21.67 28.39
C HIS A 378 -10.04 21.19 29.86
N ALA A 379 -10.77 21.92 30.74
CA ALA A 379 -10.87 21.52 32.15
C ALA A 379 -11.52 20.13 32.30
N GLN A 380 -12.61 19.87 31.58
CA GLN A 380 -13.30 18.57 31.58
C GLN A 380 -12.38 17.44 31.05
N LEU A 381 -11.64 17.67 29.98
CA LEU A 381 -10.72 16.69 29.41
C LEU A 381 -9.55 16.37 30.35
N VAL A 382 -9.04 17.34 31.08
CA VAL A 382 -8.00 17.11 32.10
C VAL A 382 -8.53 16.24 33.24
N ASP A 383 -9.75 16.52 33.73
CA ASP A 383 -10.39 15.72 34.79
C ASP A 383 -10.69 14.29 34.29
N LEU A 384 -11.24 14.16 33.07
CA LEU A 384 -11.49 12.86 32.46
C LEU A 384 -10.20 12.04 32.32
N ALA A 385 -9.13 12.65 31.84
CA ALA A 385 -7.87 11.95 31.61
C ALA A 385 -7.18 11.54 32.92
N ARG A 386 -7.19 12.41 33.96
CA ARG A 386 -6.46 12.16 35.22
C ARG A 386 -7.26 11.37 36.23
N ASP A 387 -8.50 11.78 36.47
CA ASP A 387 -9.25 11.35 37.65
C ASP A 387 -10.27 10.24 37.30
N VAL A 388 -10.91 10.36 36.16
CA VAL A 388 -11.93 9.39 35.73
C VAL A 388 -11.29 8.17 35.07
N TRP A 389 -10.47 8.39 34.04
CA TRP A 389 -9.91 7.28 33.24
C TRP A 389 -8.47 6.92 33.60
N ARG A 390 -7.77 7.77 34.32
CA ARG A 390 -6.35 7.55 34.67
C ARG A 390 -5.55 7.13 33.44
N ALA A 391 -5.75 7.86 32.35
CA ALA A 391 -5.26 7.53 31.03
C ALA A 391 -3.72 7.46 31.01
N SER A 392 -3.19 6.58 30.18
CA SER A 392 -1.76 6.53 29.89
C SER A 392 -1.38 7.45 28.75
N VAL A 393 -2.31 7.66 27.80
CA VAL A 393 -2.10 8.42 26.58
C VAL A 393 -3.39 9.16 26.23
N VAL A 394 -3.25 10.38 25.68
CA VAL A 394 -4.31 11.12 25.02
C VAL A 394 -3.86 11.43 23.60
N VAL A 395 -4.57 10.94 22.59
CA VAL A 395 -4.35 11.31 21.19
C VAL A 395 -5.33 12.40 20.83
N VAL A 396 -4.85 13.49 20.28
CA VAL A 396 -5.68 14.69 20.02
C VAL A 396 -5.51 15.12 18.58
N ASP A 397 -6.62 15.37 17.88
CA ASP A 397 -6.57 16.12 16.63
C ASP A 397 -5.96 17.50 16.89
N ALA A 398 -4.81 17.75 16.27
CA ALA A 398 -4.06 19.01 16.35
C ALA A 398 -4.14 19.78 15.02
N THR A 399 -5.16 19.53 14.19
CA THR A 399 -5.37 20.23 12.93
C THR A 399 -6.07 21.57 13.20
N GLY A 400 -5.55 22.65 12.62
CA GLY A 400 -6.19 23.96 12.73
C GLY A 400 -6.41 24.41 14.17
N VAL A 401 -7.67 24.58 14.56
CA VAL A 401 -8.07 25.03 15.90
C VAL A 401 -7.73 24.03 17.02
N GLY A 402 -7.65 22.76 16.71
CA GLY A 402 -7.28 21.70 17.66
C GLY A 402 -5.84 21.80 18.18
N ALA A 403 -4.94 22.47 17.44
CA ALA A 403 -3.54 22.63 17.84
C ALA A 403 -3.39 23.37 19.19
N GLY A 404 -4.23 24.38 19.45
CA GLY A 404 -4.25 25.10 20.72
C GLY A 404 -4.66 24.20 21.88
N LEU A 405 -5.76 23.47 21.72
CA LEU A 405 -6.25 22.53 22.74
C LEU A 405 -5.22 21.42 23.02
N ALA A 406 -4.61 20.85 21.98
CA ALA A 406 -3.55 19.84 22.11
C ALA A 406 -2.35 20.36 22.93
N SER A 407 -1.91 21.61 22.66
CA SER A 407 -0.82 22.25 23.39
C SER A 407 -1.16 22.45 24.87
N PHE A 408 -2.36 22.96 25.18
CA PHE A 408 -2.81 23.15 26.55
C PHE A 408 -2.97 21.84 27.31
N LEU A 409 -3.49 20.79 26.66
CA LEU A 409 -3.56 19.45 27.24
C LEU A 409 -2.17 18.89 27.50
N ALA A 410 -1.21 19.05 26.58
CA ALA A 410 0.16 18.61 26.76
C ALA A 410 0.83 19.29 27.96
N ALA A 411 0.65 20.59 28.12
CA ALA A 411 1.16 21.33 29.28
C ALA A 411 0.50 20.85 30.58
N ALA A 412 -0.83 20.71 30.59
CA ALA A 412 -1.55 20.31 31.79
C ALA A 412 -1.29 18.86 32.19
N LEU A 413 -1.26 17.91 31.27
CA LEU A 413 -1.17 16.47 31.52
C LEU A 413 0.26 15.95 31.60
N GLY A 414 1.23 16.63 30.96
CA GLY A 414 2.64 16.29 30.98
C GLY A 414 3.33 16.54 32.32
N GLU A 415 2.79 17.43 33.13
CA GLU A 415 3.31 17.72 34.48
C GLU A 415 2.89 16.65 35.50
N ARG A 416 3.85 16.17 36.28
CA ARG A 416 3.56 15.34 37.46
C ARG A 416 2.93 16.20 38.55
N ARG A 417 1.66 15.98 38.83
CA ARG A 417 1.01 16.56 40.01
C ARG A 417 0.71 15.45 41.03
N GLY A 418 1.47 15.44 42.14
CA GLY A 418 1.33 14.44 43.23
C GLY A 418 1.84 13.02 42.84
N PRO A 419 1.28 11.96 43.40
CA PRO A 419 1.70 10.57 43.13
C PRO A 419 1.26 10.07 41.74
N GLY A 420 0.55 10.90 40.96
CA GLY A 420 0.07 10.58 39.61
C GLY A 420 1.20 10.48 38.57
N ARG A 421 0.99 9.64 37.57
CA ARG A 421 1.89 9.49 36.42
C ARG A 421 1.63 10.62 35.42
N ALA A 422 2.68 11.13 34.76
CA ALA A 422 2.52 12.02 33.61
C ALA A 422 1.79 11.26 32.47
N ILE A 423 0.83 11.92 31.85
CA ILE A 423 0.03 11.39 30.73
C ILE A 423 0.64 11.90 29.43
N ALA A 424 0.97 11.01 28.52
CA ALA A 424 1.50 11.40 27.22
C ALA A 424 0.37 11.98 26.34
N VAL A 425 0.58 13.17 25.77
CA VAL A 425 -0.33 13.75 24.78
C VAL A 425 0.33 13.65 23.41
N VAL A 426 -0.34 12.98 22.47
CA VAL A 426 0.12 12.74 21.11
C VAL A 426 -0.72 13.56 20.15
N PRO A 427 -0.17 14.63 19.57
CA PRO A 427 -0.89 15.42 18.57
C PRO A 427 -0.96 14.63 17.25
N PHE A 428 -2.12 14.59 16.63
CA PHE A 428 -2.33 14.06 15.29
C PHE A 428 -2.76 15.18 14.35
N ILE A 429 -2.09 15.33 13.21
CA ILE A 429 -2.42 16.36 12.20
C ILE A 429 -3.04 15.66 10.99
N PHE A 430 -4.29 15.98 10.68
CA PHE A 430 -4.98 15.47 9.50
C PHE A 430 -4.48 16.17 8.24
N THR A 431 -3.78 15.41 7.41
CA THR A 431 -3.45 15.73 6.03
C THR A 431 -4.05 14.65 5.13
N ALA A 432 -4.09 14.85 3.82
CA ALA A 432 -4.55 13.80 2.91
C ALA A 432 -3.75 12.49 3.09
N ALA A 433 -2.45 12.57 3.33
CA ALA A 433 -1.59 11.40 3.54
C ALA A 433 -1.82 10.75 4.91
N SER A 434 -1.88 11.53 6.00
CA SER A 434 -2.08 10.99 7.34
C SER A 434 -3.50 10.43 7.52
N LYS A 435 -4.54 11.08 6.98
CA LYS A 435 -5.92 10.58 6.98
C LYS A 435 -6.04 9.27 6.19
N SER A 436 -5.34 9.16 5.05
CA SER A 436 -5.26 7.92 4.29
C SER A 436 -4.60 6.79 5.08
N ALA A 437 -3.43 7.05 5.67
CA ALA A 437 -2.72 6.06 6.49
C ALA A 437 -3.56 5.64 7.71
N LEU A 438 -4.23 6.59 8.36
CA LEU A 438 -5.13 6.34 9.49
C LEU A 438 -6.27 5.40 9.08
N GLY A 439 -6.92 5.67 7.94
CA GLY A 439 -8.01 4.85 7.43
C GLY A 439 -7.57 3.41 7.14
N TRP A 440 -6.44 3.22 6.45
CA TRP A 440 -5.90 1.89 6.18
C TRP A 440 -5.54 1.12 7.45
N ASN A 441 -4.88 1.79 8.40
CA ASN A 441 -4.49 1.16 9.66
C ASN A 441 -5.72 0.83 10.52
N PHE A 442 -6.75 1.68 10.53
CA PHE A 442 -7.99 1.42 11.24
C PHE A 442 -8.74 0.21 10.67
N LEU A 443 -8.84 0.12 9.34
CA LEU A 443 -9.37 -1.08 8.69
C LEU A 443 -8.58 -2.32 9.06
N GLY A 444 -7.24 -2.24 9.08
CA GLY A 444 -6.38 -3.34 9.51
C GLY A 444 -6.64 -3.80 10.94
N LEU A 445 -6.91 -2.88 11.87
CA LEU A 445 -7.28 -3.21 13.25
C LEU A 445 -8.64 -3.93 13.32
N ILE A 446 -9.62 -3.46 12.53
CA ILE A 446 -10.96 -4.06 12.49
C ILE A 446 -10.87 -5.46 11.88
N ASP A 447 -10.25 -5.60 10.71
CA ASP A 447 -10.15 -6.86 9.99
C ASP A 447 -9.34 -7.91 10.78
N ALA A 448 -8.36 -7.48 11.60
CA ALA A 448 -7.64 -8.33 12.56
C ALA A 448 -8.42 -8.64 13.86
N GLY A 449 -9.65 -8.12 14.02
CA GLY A 449 -10.45 -8.29 15.22
C GLY A 449 -9.90 -7.61 16.48
N ARG A 450 -8.97 -6.67 16.31
CA ARG A 450 -8.25 -5.96 17.39
C ARG A 450 -8.96 -4.69 17.86
N PHE A 451 -9.98 -4.23 17.17
CA PHE A 451 -10.84 -3.12 17.57
C PHE A 451 -12.22 -3.65 17.93
N LYS A 452 -12.67 -3.43 19.17
CA LYS A 452 -13.93 -3.95 19.71
C LYS A 452 -14.74 -2.85 20.35
N GLU A 453 -16.00 -2.71 19.93
CA GLU A 453 -17.01 -1.85 20.54
C GLU A 453 -17.60 -2.54 21.77
N TYR A 454 -18.10 -1.75 22.73
CA TYR A 454 -18.94 -2.30 23.82
C TYR A 454 -20.28 -2.81 23.26
N ALA A 455 -20.93 -3.69 24.02
CA ALA A 455 -22.25 -4.19 23.68
C ALA A 455 -23.24 -3.02 23.51
N ASP A 456 -24.13 -3.13 22.52
CA ASP A 456 -25.13 -2.09 22.26
C ASP A 456 -25.98 -1.83 23.53
N ASP A 457 -25.90 -0.62 24.04
CA ASP A 457 -26.59 -0.16 25.24
C ASP A 457 -27.87 0.63 24.93
N GLY A 458 -28.20 0.79 23.64
CA GLY A 458 -29.35 1.58 23.17
C GLY A 458 -29.17 3.08 23.29
N ASP A 459 -27.95 3.58 23.66
CA ASP A 459 -27.66 4.99 23.78
C ASP A 459 -27.67 5.72 22.42
N GLY A 460 -28.00 7.01 22.44
CA GLY A 460 -28.05 7.85 21.24
C GLY A 460 -26.70 7.98 20.54
N LEU A 461 -25.60 8.07 21.29
CA LEU A 461 -24.26 8.16 20.73
C LEU A 461 -23.83 6.84 20.06
N THR A 462 -24.20 5.70 20.63
CA THR A 462 -23.95 4.39 20.03
C THR A 462 -24.65 4.27 18.67
N ARG A 463 -25.91 4.66 18.59
CA ARG A 463 -26.66 4.70 17.32
C ARG A 463 -26.05 5.67 16.31
N LEU A 464 -25.71 6.88 16.74
CA LEU A 464 -25.10 7.87 15.86
C LEU A 464 -23.75 7.38 15.30
N PHE A 465 -22.93 6.71 16.11
CA PHE A 465 -21.68 6.11 15.64
C PHE A 465 -21.92 5.04 14.58
N GLN A 466 -22.91 4.16 14.79
CA GLN A 466 -23.28 3.13 13.81
C GLN A 466 -23.81 3.76 12.51
N GLU A 467 -24.59 4.84 12.60
CA GLU A 467 -25.07 5.60 11.43
C GLU A 467 -23.90 6.24 10.67
N GLN A 468 -22.94 6.85 11.37
CA GLN A 468 -21.74 7.42 10.77
C GLN A 468 -20.87 6.35 10.08
N LEU A 469 -20.67 5.17 10.71
CA LEU A 469 -19.96 4.05 10.10
C LEU A 469 -20.65 3.59 8.80
N ALA A 470 -21.97 3.40 8.85
CA ALA A 470 -22.77 2.96 7.70
C ALA A 470 -22.78 4.00 6.56
N ALA A 471 -22.69 5.30 6.91
CA ALA A 471 -22.67 6.40 5.96
C ALA A 471 -21.27 6.69 5.40
N THR A 472 -20.20 6.20 6.03
CA THR A 472 -18.82 6.46 5.60
C THR A 472 -18.56 5.81 4.25
N THR A 473 -18.21 6.65 3.27
CA THR A 473 -17.82 6.23 1.92
C THR A 473 -16.33 6.39 1.73
N TYR A 474 -15.78 5.73 0.72
CA TYR A 474 -14.38 5.87 0.37
C TYR A 474 -14.16 5.90 -1.13
N GLU A 475 -13.07 6.54 -1.52
CA GLU A 475 -12.55 6.56 -2.87
C GLU A 475 -11.07 6.19 -2.84
N THR A 476 -10.67 5.29 -3.72
CA THR A 476 -9.25 4.98 -3.98
C THR A 476 -8.92 5.53 -5.37
N PRO A 477 -8.45 6.79 -5.48
CA PRO A 477 -8.11 7.34 -6.79
C PRO A 477 -7.05 6.47 -7.47
N ALA A 478 -7.19 6.19 -8.77
CA ALA A 478 -6.19 5.47 -9.54
C ALA A 478 -4.88 6.25 -9.62
N GLY A 479 -3.73 5.57 -9.53
CA GLY A 479 -2.39 6.12 -9.66
C GLY A 479 -1.54 6.02 -8.41
N PRO A 480 -0.20 5.96 -8.58
CA PRO A 480 0.73 5.77 -7.47
C PRO A 480 0.71 6.95 -6.50
N GLY A 481 0.72 6.64 -5.21
CA GLY A 481 0.78 7.65 -4.16
C GLY A 481 -0.51 8.44 -3.94
N LYS A 482 -1.63 8.04 -4.56
CA LYS A 482 -2.92 8.69 -4.28
C LYS A 482 -3.50 8.14 -2.98
N PRO A 483 -3.84 9.03 -2.03
CA PRO A 483 -4.33 8.62 -0.73
C PRO A 483 -5.76 8.08 -0.81
N LEU A 484 -6.10 7.12 0.06
CA LEU A 484 -7.47 6.76 0.38
C LEU A 484 -8.19 8.03 0.85
N ARG A 485 -9.27 8.40 0.16
CA ARG A 485 -10.18 9.46 0.60
C ARG A 485 -11.38 8.79 1.25
N TRP A 486 -11.67 9.13 2.47
CA TRP A 486 -12.79 8.56 3.19
C TRP A 486 -13.39 9.58 4.15
N SER A 487 -14.71 9.61 4.21
CA SER A 487 -15.47 10.49 5.08
C SER A 487 -16.96 10.11 5.03
N VAL A 488 -17.74 10.64 5.94
CA VAL A 488 -19.19 10.72 5.77
C VAL A 488 -19.47 11.86 4.79
N PRO A 489 -20.24 11.64 3.70
CA PRO A 489 -20.66 12.72 2.81
C PRO A 489 -21.43 13.79 3.56
N ALA A 490 -21.15 15.07 3.33
CA ALA A 490 -21.76 16.19 4.05
C ALA A 490 -23.30 16.16 4.05
N ALA A 491 -23.91 15.66 2.98
CA ALA A 491 -25.37 15.47 2.89
C ALA A 491 -25.94 14.40 3.86
N ARG A 492 -25.05 13.52 4.42
CA ARG A 492 -25.43 12.45 5.35
C ARG A 492 -25.04 12.74 6.79
N GLY A 493 -24.30 13.81 7.07
CA GLY A 493 -23.90 14.24 8.41
C GLY A 493 -22.40 14.44 8.55
N HIS A 494 -21.92 14.32 9.78
CA HIS A 494 -20.51 14.48 10.17
C HIS A 494 -19.86 13.12 10.46
N ASP A 495 -18.53 13.08 10.51
CA ASP A 495 -17.74 11.86 10.77
C ASP A 495 -16.97 11.89 12.12
N ASP A 496 -17.32 12.83 13.02
CA ASP A 496 -16.59 13.12 14.26
C ASP A 496 -16.34 11.88 15.13
N LEU A 497 -17.37 11.07 15.35
CA LEU A 497 -17.25 9.85 16.15
C LEU A 497 -16.39 8.78 15.45
N VAL A 498 -16.47 8.71 14.13
CA VAL A 498 -15.64 7.78 13.34
C VAL A 498 -14.20 8.25 13.30
N MET A 499 -13.94 9.56 13.16
CA MET A 499 -12.59 10.11 13.21
C MET A 499 -11.96 9.90 14.58
N SER A 500 -12.68 10.22 15.65
CA SER A 500 -12.25 9.95 17.02
C SER A 500 -11.89 8.46 17.22
N ALA A 501 -12.74 7.53 16.79
CA ALA A 501 -12.47 6.11 16.91
C ALA A 501 -11.25 5.67 16.07
N ALA A 502 -11.09 6.20 14.86
CA ALA A 502 -10.00 5.84 13.98
C ALA A 502 -8.61 6.22 14.53
N LEU A 503 -8.53 7.25 15.38
CA LEU A 503 -7.28 7.62 16.06
C LEU A 503 -6.67 6.47 16.87
N VAL A 504 -7.45 5.41 17.20
CA VAL A 504 -6.94 4.18 17.82
C VAL A 504 -5.78 3.57 17.04
N ALA A 505 -5.76 3.73 15.74
CA ALA A 505 -4.70 3.18 14.90
C ALA A 505 -3.31 3.81 15.16
N THR A 506 -3.26 4.98 15.77
CA THR A 506 -2.00 5.62 16.18
C THR A 506 -1.37 4.92 17.39
N LEU A 507 -2.15 4.18 18.16
CA LEU A 507 -1.72 3.53 19.40
C LEU A 507 -0.77 2.34 19.13
N ASP A 508 -0.78 1.74 17.95
CA ASP A 508 0.17 0.68 17.57
C ASP A 508 1.63 1.18 17.50
N GLY A 509 1.83 2.48 17.33
CA GLY A 509 3.15 3.12 17.38
C GLY A 509 3.66 3.44 18.80
N ILE A 510 2.87 3.17 19.84
CA ILE A 510 3.20 3.53 21.22
C ILE A 510 3.83 2.35 21.95
N ASP A 511 4.96 2.59 22.61
CA ASP A 511 5.55 1.61 23.52
C ASP A 511 4.77 1.57 24.84
N TRP A 512 3.92 0.57 24.99
CA TRP A 512 3.09 0.32 26.18
C TRP A 512 3.87 -0.29 27.35
N ARG A 513 5.10 -0.74 27.14
CA ARG A 513 5.93 -1.26 28.23
C ARG A 513 6.24 -0.12 29.19
N SER A 514 5.97 -0.32 30.49
CA SER A 514 6.24 0.70 31.49
C SER A 514 7.71 1.12 31.41
N ARG A 515 7.97 2.35 30.97
CA ARG A 515 9.23 3.02 31.25
C ARG A 515 9.29 3.22 32.75
N THR A 516 9.89 2.29 33.48
CA THR A 516 10.48 2.60 34.77
C THR A 516 11.45 3.73 34.50
N ALA A 517 11.21 4.91 35.09
CA ALA A 517 12.15 6.00 35.07
C ALA A 517 13.47 5.48 35.70
N ARG A 518 14.45 5.12 34.89
CA ARG A 518 15.84 5.04 35.35
C ARG A 518 16.20 6.47 35.69
N GLY A 519 16.49 6.71 37.00
CA GLY A 519 17.03 7.97 37.44
C GLY A 519 18.28 8.27 36.61
N TYR A 520 18.34 9.46 36.08
CA TYR A 520 19.56 10.01 35.51
C TYR A 520 20.51 10.21 36.71
N GLU A 521 21.39 9.24 36.98
CA GLU A 521 22.57 9.48 37.78
C GLU A 521 23.45 10.43 36.97
N GLY A 522 23.49 11.69 37.44
CA GLY A 522 24.34 12.71 36.86
C GLY A 522 25.80 12.22 36.93
N SER A 523 26.39 12.02 35.76
CA SER A 523 27.84 11.88 35.66
C SER A 523 28.47 13.19 36.13
N GLU A 524 29.13 13.13 37.28
CA GLU A 524 30.02 14.18 37.75
C GLU A 524 31.05 14.50 36.66
N VAL A 525 30.98 15.70 36.15
CA VAL A 525 32.02 16.27 35.28
C VAL A 525 33.22 16.57 36.16
N GLY A 526 34.15 15.64 36.19
CA GLY A 526 35.45 15.83 36.83
C GLY A 526 36.23 16.97 36.16
N SER A 527 36.32 18.09 36.84
CA SER A 527 37.20 19.22 36.49
C SER A 527 38.67 18.78 36.60
N ARG A 528 39.29 18.47 35.48
CA ARG A 528 40.77 18.41 35.44
C ARG A 528 41.32 19.84 35.41
N ARG A 529 41.82 20.28 36.54
CA ARG A 529 42.73 21.45 36.63
C ARG A 529 44.05 21.07 35.93
N SER A 530 44.35 21.77 34.84
CA SER A 530 45.67 21.79 34.26
C SER A 530 46.61 22.59 35.18
N GLY A 531 47.52 21.92 35.86
CA GLY A 531 48.67 22.58 36.52
C GLY A 531 49.74 22.89 35.47
N VAL A 532 50.01 24.16 35.31
CA VAL A 532 51.22 24.65 34.65
C VAL A 532 52.29 24.70 35.75
N ALA A 533 53.40 24.06 35.54
CA ALA A 533 54.64 24.26 36.31
C ALA A 533 55.79 24.47 35.34
N GLY A 534 56.49 25.59 35.54
CA GLY A 534 57.86 25.84 35.35
C GLY A 534 58.46 25.83 33.90
#